data_9ae0293ec29eb11a38536bfb3f06946c
#
_entry.id   9ae0293ec29eb11a38536bfb3f06946c
#
_cell.length_a   1.000
_cell.length_b   1.000
_cell.length_c   1.000
_cell.angle_alpha   90.00
_cell.angle_beta   90.00
_cell.angle_gamma   90.00
#
_symmetry.space_group_name_H-M   'P 1'
#
loop_
_entity.id
_entity.type
_entity.pdbx_description
1 polymer ?
#
loop_
_entity_poly.entity_id
_entity_poly.type
_entity_poly.pdbx_seq_one_letter_code
_entity_poly.pdbx_strand_id
1 'polypeptide(L)'
;STLPVRTAQAIKDILDHTGNGVNFQILSNPEFLAEGTAIEDLFAPDRVLIGGDTTPDGQKAIEALVEVYANWVPKDRILTTNVWSSELSKLTANAFLAQRVSSINALSELCEKTGADVNEVARAIGMDSRIGSKFLKSSVGFGGSCFQKDILNLVYIAKSYGLNEVADYWEQVIIMNDHQKRRFAKNIIKTLYNTVSGKKIAFLGWAF
;
A
#
# COMPACT_ATOMS: atom_id res chain seq x y z
N SER A 1 11.40 1.34 6.02
CA SER A 1 10.22 1.94 6.65
C SER A 1 9.42 2.74 5.63
N THR A 2 8.11 2.84 5.83
CA THR A 2 7.24 3.67 4.98
C THR A 2 7.25 5.09 5.54
N LEU A 3 7.82 6.01 4.79
CA LEU A 3 7.96 7.41 5.15
C LEU A 3 7.28 8.29 4.09
N PRO A 4 6.82 9.48 4.45
CA PRO A 4 6.36 10.46 3.48
C PRO A 4 7.45 10.79 2.44
N VAL A 5 7.04 11.06 1.21
CA VAL A 5 7.96 11.55 0.18
C VAL A 5 8.63 12.84 0.67
N ARG A 6 9.93 13.00 0.40
CA ARG A 6 10.84 14.05 0.88
C ARG A 6 11.38 13.88 2.30
N THR A 7 11.07 12.79 2.99
CA THR A 7 11.67 12.53 4.32
C THR A 7 13.18 12.39 4.23
N ALA A 8 13.70 11.70 3.23
CA ALA A 8 15.14 11.57 3.01
C ALA A 8 15.80 12.94 2.79
N GLN A 9 15.16 13.86 2.06
CA GLN A 9 15.67 15.22 1.90
C GLN A 9 15.72 15.99 3.23
N ALA A 10 14.65 15.90 4.03
CA ALA A 10 14.62 16.56 5.33
C ALA A 10 15.71 16.02 6.29
N ILE A 11 15.95 14.70 6.27
CA ILE A 11 17.04 14.07 7.03
C ILE A 11 18.39 14.60 6.54
N LYS A 12 18.59 14.67 5.21
CA LYS A 12 19.82 15.19 4.62
C LYS A 12 20.07 16.64 5.07
N ASP A 13 19.06 17.48 4.98
CA ASP A 13 19.18 18.91 5.38
C ASP A 13 19.57 19.04 6.87
N ILE A 14 18.99 18.21 7.76
CA ILE A 14 19.35 18.18 9.18
C ILE A 14 20.81 17.77 9.36
N LEU A 15 21.23 16.69 8.71
CA LEU A 15 22.58 16.16 8.85
C LEU A 15 23.64 17.09 8.23
N ASP A 16 23.34 17.74 7.13
CA ASP A 16 24.23 18.76 6.53
C ASP A 16 24.51 19.91 7.51
N HIS A 17 23.52 20.28 8.37
CA HIS A 17 23.68 21.33 9.37
C HIS A 17 24.30 20.85 10.69
N THR A 18 24.15 19.57 11.04
CA THR A 18 24.57 19.02 12.36
C THR A 18 25.74 18.04 12.29
N GLY A 19 26.11 17.58 11.11
CA GLY A 19 27.03 16.46 10.89
C GLY A 19 28.52 16.81 11.00
N ASN A 20 28.89 18.01 11.42
CA ASN A 20 30.30 18.41 11.68
C ASN A 20 31.29 18.06 10.55
N GLY A 21 30.87 18.16 9.30
CA GLY A 21 31.71 17.88 8.11
C GLY A 21 31.86 16.38 7.78
N VAL A 22 31.08 15.51 8.38
CA VAL A 22 31.05 14.08 7.98
C VAL A 22 30.31 13.97 6.65
N ASN A 23 30.90 13.28 5.69
CA ASN A 23 30.25 12.93 4.42
C ASN A 23 29.37 11.68 4.63
N PHE A 24 28.05 11.83 4.43
CA PHE A 24 27.10 10.72 4.51
C PHE A 24 26.16 10.77 3.31
N GLN A 25 25.60 9.62 2.98
CA GLN A 25 24.60 9.47 1.92
C GLN A 25 23.30 8.92 2.51
N ILE A 26 22.17 9.49 2.11
CA ILE A 26 20.85 9.03 2.52
C ILE A 26 20.27 8.13 1.44
N LEU A 27 19.91 6.91 1.82
CA LEU A 27 19.23 5.96 0.95
C LEU A 27 17.80 5.73 1.42
N SER A 28 16.88 5.63 0.47
CA SER A 28 15.53 5.12 0.70
C SER A 28 15.50 3.63 0.38
N ASN A 29 15.22 2.81 1.39
CA ASN A 29 15.10 1.35 1.22
C ASN A 29 13.79 0.91 1.88
N PRO A 30 12.65 1.06 1.17
CA PRO A 30 11.35 0.65 1.69
C PRO A 30 11.22 -0.88 1.71
N GLU A 31 10.50 -1.39 2.70
CA GLU A 31 10.10 -2.79 2.77
C GLU A 31 8.76 -3.03 2.05
N PHE A 32 8.54 -4.24 1.55
CA PHE A 32 7.30 -4.67 0.91
C PHE A 32 6.78 -5.96 1.55
N LEU A 33 6.96 -6.09 2.86
CA LEU A 33 6.60 -7.26 3.64
C LEU A 33 5.08 -7.36 3.81
N ALA A 34 4.55 -8.57 3.76
CA ALA A 34 3.16 -8.86 4.10
C ALA A 34 3.06 -9.36 5.55
N GLU A 35 1.97 -9.01 6.23
CA GLU A 35 1.71 -9.55 7.56
C GLU A 35 1.48 -11.07 7.48
N GLY A 36 2.11 -11.80 8.39
CA GLY A 36 2.08 -13.27 8.41
C GLY A 36 3.25 -13.95 7.67
N THR A 37 3.82 -13.31 6.64
CA THR A 37 4.94 -13.86 5.85
C THR A 37 6.20 -13.00 5.89
N ALA A 38 6.25 -12.00 6.79
CA ALA A 38 7.29 -10.97 6.79
C ALA A 38 8.73 -11.51 6.84
N ILE A 39 8.97 -12.60 7.55
CA ILE A 39 10.30 -13.23 7.64
C ILE A 39 10.65 -13.89 6.30
N GLU A 40 9.72 -14.61 5.70
CA GLU A 40 9.91 -15.24 4.38
C GLU A 40 10.14 -14.17 3.30
N ASP A 41 9.31 -13.11 3.31
CA ASP A 41 9.44 -11.98 2.39
C ASP A 41 10.78 -11.23 2.54
N LEU A 42 11.38 -11.24 3.74
CA LEU A 42 12.70 -10.64 3.96
C LEU A 42 13.82 -11.46 3.32
N PHE A 43 13.75 -12.79 3.42
CA PHE A 43 14.78 -13.68 2.88
C PHE A 43 14.58 -14.04 1.41
N ALA A 44 13.34 -14.05 0.93
CA ALA A 44 13.00 -14.34 -0.46
C ALA A 44 12.02 -13.27 -1.04
N PRO A 45 12.41 -11.99 -1.05
CA PRO A 45 11.54 -10.91 -1.49
C PRO A 45 11.21 -11.03 -2.99
N ASP A 46 10.01 -10.61 -3.38
CA ASP A 46 9.67 -10.39 -4.79
C ASP A 46 10.62 -9.35 -5.43
N ARG A 47 10.98 -8.33 -4.65
CA ARG A 47 11.92 -7.28 -5.03
C ARG A 47 12.51 -6.57 -3.80
N VAL A 48 13.72 -6.07 -3.96
CA VAL A 48 14.34 -5.05 -3.09
C VAL A 48 14.41 -3.74 -3.87
N LEU A 49 14.03 -2.63 -3.25
CA LEU A 49 14.12 -1.30 -3.86
C LEU A 49 15.08 -0.43 -3.06
N ILE A 50 16.03 0.17 -3.76
CA ILE A 50 17.04 1.05 -3.17
C ILE A 50 17.03 2.36 -3.95
N GLY A 51 16.68 3.45 -3.29
CA GLY A 51 16.74 4.80 -3.83
C GLY A 51 17.90 5.58 -3.24
N GLY A 52 18.66 6.27 -4.07
CA GLY A 52 19.76 7.12 -3.64
C GLY A 52 19.96 8.31 -4.54
N ASP A 53 20.94 9.16 -4.17
CA ASP A 53 21.32 10.31 -4.96
C ASP A 53 21.99 9.86 -6.28
N THR A 54 21.85 10.67 -7.32
CA THR A 54 22.47 10.42 -8.64
C THR A 54 23.95 10.85 -8.70
N THR A 55 24.46 11.46 -7.64
CA THR A 55 25.87 11.83 -7.50
C THR A 55 26.78 10.60 -7.46
N PRO A 56 28.10 10.73 -7.80
CA PRO A 56 29.03 9.61 -7.71
C PRO A 56 29.07 8.96 -6.32
N ASP A 57 28.99 9.73 -5.24
CA ASP A 57 28.99 9.19 -3.89
C ASP A 57 27.65 8.53 -3.53
N GLY A 58 26.53 9.07 -4.02
CA GLY A 58 25.21 8.42 -3.92
C GLY A 58 25.19 7.07 -4.62
N GLN A 59 25.77 6.97 -5.81
CA GLN A 59 25.86 5.70 -6.54
C GLN A 59 26.74 4.66 -5.82
N LYS A 60 27.87 5.07 -5.25
CA LYS A 60 28.68 4.18 -4.39
C LYS A 60 27.91 3.67 -3.17
N ALA A 61 27.12 4.53 -2.56
CA ALA A 61 26.27 4.14 -1.42
C ALA A 61 25.17 3.14 -1.83
N ILE A 62 24.55 3.35 -3.01
CA ILE A 62 23.60 2.39 -3.59
C ILE A 62 24.28 1.05 -3.82
N GLU A 63 25.45 1.04 -4.49
CA GLU A 63 26.22 -0.17 -4.79
C GLU A 63 26.58 -0.93 -3.51
N ALA A 64 27.03 -0.24 -2.46
CA ALA A 64 27.34 -0.87 -1.18
C ALA A 64 26.11 -1.58 -0.57
N LEU A 65 24.91 -0.97 -0.64
CA LEU A 65 23.70 -1.61 -0.14
C LEU A 65 23.22 -2.75 -1.05
N VAL A 66 23.39 -2.63 -2.36
CA VAL A 66 23.15 -3.71 -3.33
C VAL A 66 24.03 -4.93 -3.00
N GLU A 67 25.32 -4.74 -2.71
CA GLU A 67 26.22 -5.82 -2.33
C GLU A 67 25.77 -6.53 -1.05
N VAL A 68 25.25 -5.80 -0.07
CA VAL A 68 24.68 -6.40 1.13
C VAL A 68 23.52 -7.34 0.79
N TYR A 69 22.54 -6.87 0.03
CA TYR A 69 21.38 -7.68 -0.36
C TYR A 69 21.74 -8.83 -1.30
N ALA A 70 22.73 -8.66 -2.17
CA ALA A 70 23.18 -9.68 -3.12
C ALA A 70 23.72 -10.96 -2.45
N ASN A 71 23.95 -10.95 -1.13
CA ASN A 71 24.32 -12.16 -0.40
C ASN A 71 23.18 -13.20 -0.31
N TRP A 72 21.92 -12.77 -0.46
CA TRP A 72 20.77 -13.69 -0.38
C TRP A 72 19.64 -13.37 -1.37
N VAL A 73 19.67 -12.21 -2.04
CA VAL A 73 18.67 -11.81 -3.04
C VAL A 73 19.32 -11.82 -4.43
N PRO A 74 18.71 -12.48 -5.42
CA PRO A 74 19.17 -12.42 -6.81
C PRO A 74 19.23 -10.98 -7.32
N LYS A 75 20.30 -10.62 -8.04
CA LYS A 75 20.54 -9.24 -8.47
C LYS A 75 19.45 -8.67 -9.38
N ASP A 76 18.78 -9.51 -10.17
CA ASP A 76 17.66 -9.13 -11.04
C ASP A 76 16.40 -8.72 -10.25
N ARG A 77 16.35 -9.04 -8.95
CA ARG A 77 15.30 -8.58 -8.04
C ARG A 77 15.66 -7.33 -7.23
N ILE A 78 16.88 -6.82 -7.38
CA ILE A 78 17.34 -5.60 -6.71
C ILE A 78 17.20 -4.43 -7.69
N LEU A 79 16.26 -3.54 -7.42
CA LEU A 79 15.95 -2.37 -8.22
C LEU A 79 16.59 -1.13 -7.61
N THR A 80 17.27 -0.32 -8.43
CA THR A 80 17.85 0.95 -7.99
C THR A 80 17.14 2.12 -8.67
N THR A 81 16.88 3.18 -7.92
CA THR A 81 16.18 4.38 -8.39
C THR A 81 16.73 5.63 -7.71
N ASN A 82 16.22 6.81 -8.08
CA ASN A 82 16.40 7.98 -7.24
C ASN A 82 15.57 7.88 -5.94
N VAL A 83 15.93 8.68 -4.93
CA VAL A 83 15.33 8.63 -3.59
C VAL A 83 13.81 8.82 -3.65
N TRP A 84 13.32 9.79 -4.42
CA TRP A 84 11.91 10.13 -4.46
C TRP A 84 11.05 9.08 -5.14
N SER A 85 11.58 8.47 -6.22
CA SER A 85 10.91 7.33 -6.85
C SER A 85 10.79 6.14 -5.90
N SER A 86 11.81 5.89 -5.09
CA SER A 86 11.79 4.83 -4.08
C SER A 86 10.74 5.11 -2.99
N GLU A 87 10.72 6.31 -2.41
CA GLU A 87 9.74 6.71 -1.39
C GLU A 87 8.31 6.64 -1.95
N LEU A 88 8.08 7.17 -3.16
CA LEU A 88 6.76 7.16 -3.79
C LEU A 88 6.30 5.74 -4.15
N SER A 89 7.20 4.86 -4.57
CA SER A 89 6.88 3.49 -4.96
C SER A 89 6.22 2.69 -3.84
N LYS A 90 6.66 2.88 -2.59
CA LYS A 90 6.06 2.19 -1.45
C LYS A 90 4.61 2.64 -1.21
N LEU A 91 4.37 3.95 -1.20
CA LEU A 91 3.02 4.51 -1.03
C LEU A 91 2.10 4.05 -2.17
N THR A 92 2.61 4.11 -3.40
CA THR A 92 1.87 3.71 -4.59
C THR A 92 1.51 2.22 -4.56
N ALA A 93 2.44 1.34 -4.17
CA ALA A 93 2.16 -0.09 -4.07
C ALA A 93 0.99 -0.36 -3.11
N ASN A 94 1.01 0.22 -1.91
CA ASN A 94 -0.08 0.08 -0.95
C ASN A 94 -1.40 0.70 -1.45
N ALA A 95 -1.34 1.84 -2.14
CA ALA A 95 -2.52 2.47 -2.74
C ALA A 95 -3.17 1.59 -3.82
N PHE A 96 -2.37 0.97 -4.70
CA PHE A 96 -2.88 0.05 -5.73
C PHE A 96 -3.49 -1.22 -5.12
N LEU A 97 -2.89 -1.80 -4.09
CA LEU A 97 -3.47 -2.95 -3.39
C LEU A 97 -4.83 -2.60 -2.77
N ALA A 98 -4.90 -1.48 -2.06
CA ALA A 98 -6.14 -0.99 -1.46
C ALA A 98 -7.20 -0.63 -2.52
N GLN A 99 -6.81 -0.03 -3.65
CA GLN A 99 -7.70 0.27 -4.77
C GLN A 99 -8.33 -1.02 -5.32
N ARG A 100 -7.57 -2.10 -5.48
CA ARG A 100 -8.11 -3.39 -5.96
C ARG A 100 -9.20 -3.91 -5.01
N VAL A 101 -8.97 -3.83 -3.70
CA VAL A 101 -9.97 -4.24 -2.70
C VAL A 101 -11.21 -3.34 -2.77
N SER A 102 -11.06 -2.02 -2.85
CA SER A 102 -12.19 -1.09 -2.99
C SER A 102 -12.95 -1.31 -4.31
N SER A 103 -12.24 -1.59 -5.40
CA SER A 103 -12.87 -1.83 -6.71
C SER A 103 -13.73 -3.09 -6.72
N ILE A 104 -13.23 -4.21 -6.21
CA ILE A 104 -14.04 -5.44 -6.17
C ILE A 104 -15.20 -5.33 -5.17
N ASN A 105 -15.03 -4.59 -4.08
CA ASN A 105 -16.09 -4.31 -3.12
C ASN A 105 -17.19 -3.41 -3.72
N ALA A 106 -16.82 -2.42 -4.52
CA ALA A 106 -17.80 -1.60 -5.27
C ALA A 106 -18.63 -2.47 -6.22
N LEU A 107 -17.95 -3.36 -6.97
CA LEU A 107 -18.63 -4.29 -7.87
C LEU A 107 -19.50 -5.30 -7.13
N SER A 108 -19.15 -5.70 -5.91
CA SER A 108 -19.96 -6.63 -5.12
C SER A 108 -21.37 -6.10 -4.84
N GLU A 109 -21.51 -4.79 -4.60
CA GLU A 109 -22.80 -4.16 -4.41
C GLU A 109 -23.64 -4.15 -5.68
N LEU A 110 -23.01 -3.89 -6.84
CA LEU A 110 -23.65 -3.98 -8.14
C LEU A 110 -24.10 -5.42 -8.46
N CYS A 111 -23.26 -6.41 -8.16
CA CYS A 111 -23.60 -7.83 -8.33
C CYS A 111 -24.85 -8.21 -7.52
N GLU A 112 -24.96 -7.77 -6.27
CA GLU A 112 -26.15 -8.02 -5.44
C GLU A 112 -27.44 -7.42 -6.05
N LYS A 113 -27.33 -6.32 -6.78
CA LYS A 113 -28.49 -5.67 -7.43
C LYS A 113 -28.88 -6.31 -8.75
N THR A 114 -27.91 -6.87 -9.46
CA THR A 114 -28.10 -7.44 -10.80
C THR A 114 -28.31 -8.96 -10.78
N GLY A 115 -28.08 -9.62 -9.63
CA GLY A 115 -28.10 -11.08 -9.52
C GLY A 115 -26.82 -11.77 -10.01
N ALA A 116 -25.75 -11.02 -10.29
CA ALA A 116 -24.44 -11.57 -10.62
C ALA A 116 -23.73 -12.07 -9.35
N ASP A 117 -22.82 -13.04 -9.50
CA ASP A 117 -21.92 -13.49 -8.43
C ASP A 117 -20.57 -12.78 -8.55
N VAL A 118 -20.22 -12.02 -7.53
CA VAL A 118 -18.95 -11.28 -7.49
C VAL A 118 -17.72 -12.21 -7.53
N ASN A 119 -17.81 -13.45 -7.04
CA ASN A 119 -16.71 -14.39 -7.09
C ASN A 119 -16.48 -14.91 -8.53
N GLU A 120 -17.57 -15.13 -9.29
CA GLU A 120 -17.46 -15.47 -10.70
C GLU A 120 -16.87 -14.31 -11.51
N VAL A 121 -17.32 -13.09 -11.27
CA VAL A 121 -16.76 -11.86 -11.88
C VAL A 121 -15.28 -11.74 -11.54
N ALA A 122 -14.90 -11.83 -10.26
CA ALA A 122 -13.52 -11.77 -9.82
C ALA A 122 -12.64 -12.84 -10.44
N ARG A 123 -13.16 -14.09 -10.55
CA ARG A 123 -12.46 -15.19 -11.21
C ARG A 123 -12.26 -14.91 -12.69
N ALA A 124 -13.31 -14.48 -13.39
CA ALA A 124 -13.25 -14.21 -14.82
C ALA A 124 -12.23 -13.10 -15.16
N ILE A 125 -12.30 -11.96 -14.48
CA ILE A 125 -11.34 -10.85 -14.72
C ILE A 125 -9.93 -11.18 -14.22
N GLY A 126 -9.81 -11.98 -13.16
CA GLY A 126 -8.52 -12.39 -12.59
C GLY A 126 -7.74 -13.39 -13.46
N MET A 127 -8.39 -14.05 -14.43
CA MET A 127 -7.73 -14.89 -15.44
C MET A 127 -7.00 -14.08 -16.51
N ASP A 128 -7.34 -12.80 -16.70
CA ASP A 128 -6.57 -11.91 -17.56
C ASP A 128 -5.21 -11.62 -16.89
N SER A 129 -4.11 -12.00 -17.54
CA SER A 129 -2.76 -11.85 -17.02
C SER A 129 -2.38 -10.38 -16.74
N ARG A 130 -3.02 -9.42 -17.42
CA ARG A 130 -2.84 -7.98 -17.21
C ARG A 130 -3.47 -7.51 -15.90
N ILE A 131 -4.49 -8.21 -15.41
CA ILE A 131 -5.18 -7.93 -14.15
C ILE A 131 -4.63 -8.82 -13.04
N GLY A 132 -4.63 -10.15 -13.21
CA GLY A 132 -4.26 -11.13 -12.22
C GLY A 132 -5.27 -11.27 -11.08
N SER A 133 -5.24 -12.41 -10.38
CA SER A 133 -6.26 -12.79 -9.40
C SER A 133 -6.07 -12.22 -7.99
N LYS A 134 -4.88 -11.70 -7.66
CA LYS A 134 -4.57 -11.23 -6.31
C LYS A 134 -5.38 -9.96 -5.97
N PHE A 135 -5.84 -9.86 -4.71
CA PHE A 135 -6.61 -8.72 -4.18
C PHE A 135 -7.96 -8.47 -4.85
N LEU A 136 -8.58 -9.50 -5.43
CA LEU A 136 -9.93 -9.44 -6.02
C LEU A 136 -10.99 -10.18 -5.20
N LYS A 137 -10.71 -10.52 -3.94
CA LYS A 137 -11.70 -11.13 -3.05
C LYS A 137 -12.51 -10.03 -2.36
N SER A 138 -13.84 -10.02 -2.58
CA SER A 138 -14.73 -9.09 -1.90
C SER A 138 -14.80 -9.37 -0.40
N SER A 139 -14.95 -8.32 0.40
CA SER A 139 -14.89 -8.39 1.86
C SER A 139 -15.64 -7.21 2.49
N VAL A 140 -15.58 -7.11 3.81
CA VAL A 140 -16.10 -5.94 4.57
C VAL A 140 -15.31 -4.65 4.32
N GLY A 141 -14.22 -4.72 3.60
CA GLY A 141 -13.27 -3.65 3.35
C GLY A 141 -11.88 -3.99 3.89
N PHE A 142 -10.93 -3.12 3.65
CA PHE A 142 -9.61 -3.20 4.27
C PHE A 142 -9.58 -2.40 5.58
N GLY A 143 -8.74 -2.89 6.50
CA GLY A 143 -8.38 -2.26 7.76
C GLY A 143 -6.87 -2.11 7.86
N GLY A 144 -6.37 -2.14 9.10
CA GLY A 144 -4.96 -1.99 9.41
C GLY A 144 -4.47 -0.54 9.28
N SER A 145 -3.24 -0.31 9.71
CA SER A 145 -2.66 1.03 9.76
C SER A 145 -2.03 1.49 8.44
N CYS A 146 -1.70 0.55 7.52
CA CYS A 146 -0.87 0.87 6.36
C CYS A 146 -1.66 1.47 5.19
N PHE A 147 -2.69 0.80 4.70
CA PHE A 147 -3.38 1.21 3.48
C PHE A 147 -4.00 2.60 3.59
N GLN A 148 -4.78 2.85 4.64
CA GLN A 148 -5.44 4.14 4.81
C GLN A 148 -4.43 5.27 4.99
N LYS A 149 -3.44 5.07 5.83
CA LYS A 149 -2.39 6.07 6.10
C LYS A 149 -1.63 6.43 4.82
N ASP A 150 -1.25 5.42 4.03
CA ASP A 150 -0.42 5.64 2.85
C ASP A 150 -1.21 6.31 1.71
N ILE A 151 -2.49 5.97 1.55
CA ILE A 151 -3.37 6.68 0.61
C ILE A 151 -3.59 8.14 1.04
N LEU A 152 -3.88 8.38 2.32
CA LEU A 152 -4.07 9.75 2.82
C LEU A 152 -2.79 10.58 2.67
N ASN A 153 -1.62 9.97 2.83
CA ASN A 153 -0.35 10.62 2.57
C ASN A 153 -0.19 10.96 1.08
N LEU A 154 -0.54 10.04 0.18
CA LEU A 154 -0.53 10.29 -1.27
C LEU A 154 -1.50 11.42 -1.65
N VAL A 155 -2.70 11.45 -1.07
CA VAL A 155 -3.69 12.52 -1.23
C VAL A 155 -3.13 13.86 -0.77
N TYR A 156 -2.52 13.89 0.42
CA TYR A 156 -1.91 15.10 0.97
C TYR A 156 -0.78 15.63 0.06
N ILE A 157 0.11 14.75 -0.39
CA ILE A 157 1.19 15.12 -1.31
C ILE A 157 0.61 15.70 -2.60
N ALA A 158 -0.38 15.03 -3.21
CA ALA A 158 -1.00 15.53 -4.44
C ALA A 158 -1.62 16.93 -4.23
N LYS A 159 -2.37 17.14 -3.14
CA LYS A 159 -2.93 18.45 -2.79
C LYS A 159 -1.85 19.51 -2.59
N SER A 160 -0.72 19.17 -1.97
CA SER A 160 0.39 20.11 -1.75
C SER A 160 1.06 20.60 -3.05
N TYR A 161 0.91 19.84 -4.12
CA TYR A 161 1.36 20.22 -5.47
C TYR A 161 0.25 20.80 -6.36
N GLY A 162 -0.97 21.03 -5.80
CA GLY A 162 -2.11 21.54 -6.55
C GLY A 162 -2.75 20.51 -7.51
N LEU A 163 -2.44 19.24 -7.35
CA LEU A 163 -2.95 18.14 -8.18
C LEU A 163 -4.28 17.62 -7.61
N ASN A 164 -5.33 18.43 -7.67
CA ASN A 164 -6.61 18.14 -7.02
C ASN A 164 -7.28 16.89 -7.59
N GLU A 165 -7.30 16.73 -8.91
CA GLU A 165 -7.91 15.56 -9.57
C GLU A 165 -7.21 14.25 -9.19
N VAL A 166 -5.88 14.29 -9.03
CA VAL A 166 -5.10 13.14 -8.56
C VAL A 166 -5.43 12.82 -7.11
N ALA A 167 -5.54 13.84 -6.28
CA ALA A 167 -5.91 13.69 -4.87
C ALA A 167 -7.32 13.10 -4.74
N ASP A 168 -8.29 13.65 -5.45
CA ASP A 168 -9.69 13.20 -5.44
C ASP A 168 -9.82 11.75 -5.91
N TYR A 169 -9.08 11.37 -6.95
CA TYR A 169 -9.06 9.99 -7.42
C TYR A 169 -8.63 9.00 -6.32
N TRP A 170 -7.54 9.26 -5.63
CA TRP A 170 -7.05 8.38 -4.57
C TRP A 170 -7.92 8.45 -3.30
N GLU A 171 -8.51 9.59 -3.00
CA GLU A 171 -9.42 9.76 -1.85
C GLU A 171 -10.69 8.90 -2.02
N GLN A 172 -11.17 8.68 -3.27
CA GLN A 172 -12.30 7.80 -3.53
C GLN A 172 -12.07 6.35 -3.10
N VAL A 173 -10.84 5.88 -3.06
CA VAL A 173 -10.50 4.54 -2.55
C VAL A 173 -10.89 4.41 -1.08
N ILE A 174 -10.61 5.44 -0.27
CA ILE A 174 -10.96 5.48 1.16
C ILE A 174 -12.48 5.65 1.33
N ILE A 175 -13.09 6.57 0.58
CA ILE A 175 -14.54 6.82 0.63
C ILE A 175 -15.31 5.53 0.32
N MET A 176 -14.88 4.79 -0.72
CA MET A 176 -15.49 3.51 -1.09
C MET A 176 -15.30 2.44 -0.01
N ASN A 177 -14.12 2.38 0.59
CA ASN A 177 -13.85 1.45 1.70
C ASN A 177 -14.74 1.74 2.92
N ASP A 178 -14.90 3.00 3.27
CA ASP A 178 -15.78 3.42 4.38
C ASP A 178 -17.27 3.20 4.05
N HIS A 179 -17.67 3.36 2.78
CA HIS A 179 -19.00 2.99 2.32
C HIS A 179 -19.24 1.50 2.52
N GLN A 180 -18.30 0.64 2.12
CA GLN A 180 -18.41 -0.80 2.27
C GLN A 180 -18.54 -1.23 3.74
N LYS A 181 -17.74 -0.67 4.64
CA LYS A 181 -17.83 -0.94 6.07
C LYS A 181 -19.21 -0.56 6.64
N ARG A 182 -19.69 0.65 6.30
CA ARG A 182 -21.03 1.12 6.72
C ARG A 182 -22.15 0.28 6.14
N ARG A 183 -22.04 -0.13 4.87
CA ARG A 183 -22.98 -1.01 4.20
C ARG A 183 -23.09 -2.35 4.93
N PHE A 184 -21.96 -2.94 5.28
CA PHE A 184 -21.90 -4.22 6.01
C PHE A 184 -22.58 -4.09 7.38
N ALA A 185 -22.28 -3.05 8.15
CA ALA A 185 -22.93 -2.77 9.43
C ALA A 185 -24.45 -2.59 9.29
N LYS A 186 -24.92 -1.87 8.26
CA LYS A 186 -26.34 -1.71 7.95
C LYS A 186 -27.01 -3.06 7.63
N ASN A 187 -26.36 -3.93 6.89
CA ASN A 187 -26.87 -5.25 6.56
C ASN A 187 -27.04 -6.11 7.81
N ILE A 188 -26.09 -6.07 8.75
CA ILE A 188 -26.20 -6.74 10.04
C ILE A 188 -27.44 -6.23 10.80
N ILE A 189 -27.59 -4.93 10.95
CA ILE A 189 -28.73 -4.31 11.65
C ILE A 189 -30.05 -4.72 11.00
N LYS A 190 -30.13 -4.65 9.67
CA LYS A 190 -31.33 -5.05 8.91
C LYS A 190 -31.69 -6.51 9.13
N THR A 191 -30.69 -7.42 9.08
CA THR A 191 -30.88 -8.85 9.34
C THR A 191 -31.37 -9.13 10.74
N LEU A 192 -31.03 -8.28 11.70
CA LEU A 192 -31.48 -8.35 13.10
C LEU A 192 -32.81 -7.61 13.34
N TYR A 193 -33.60 -7.39 12.28
CA TYR A 193 -34.91 -6.69 12.37
C TYR A 193 -34.80 -5.24 12.83
N ASN A 194 -33.79 -4.54 12.35
CA ASN A 194 -33.51 -3.12 12.62
C ASN A 194 -33.19 -2.77 14.08
N THR A 195 -32.79 -3.74 14.89
CA THR A 195 -32.36 -3.49 16.29
C THR A 195 -31.21 -4.43 16.66
N VAL A 196 -30.28 -3.93 17.43
CA VAL A 196 -29.20 -4.71 18.06
C VAL A 196 -29.44 -4.88 19.57
N SER A 197 -30.48 -4.23 20.11
CA SER A 197 -30.80 -4.30 21.54
C SER A 197 -31.14 -5.73 21.96
N GLY A 198 -30.45 -6.24 22.98
CA GLY A 198 -30.65 -7.59 23.51
C GLY A 198 -30.16 -8.71 22.56
N LYS A 199 -29.52 -8.39 21.43
CA LYS A 199 -28.97 -9.40 20.50
C LYS A 199 -27.54 -9.76 20.86
N LYS A 200 -27.19 -11.03 20.63
CA LYS A 200 -25.81 -11.52 20.73
C LYS A 200 -25.24 -11.67 19.31
N ILE A 201 -24.11 -11.07 19.06
CA ILE A 201 -23.41 -11.13 17.77
C ILE A 201 -22.02 -11.70 18.03
N ALA A 202 -21.67 -12.80 17.36
CA ALA A 202 -20.35 -13.37 17.42
C ALA A 202 -19.51 -12.84 16.25
N PHE A 203 -18.31 -12.36 16.53
CA PHE A 203 -17.32 -11.97 15.55
C PHE A 203 -16.22 -13.04 15.50
N LEU A 204 -15.95 -13.56 14.31
CA LEU A 204 -14.88 -14.53 14.06
C LEU A 204 -13.79 -13.86 13.20
N GLY A 205 -12.53 -14.23 13.40
CA GLY A 205 -11.42 -13.63 12.66
C GLY A 205 -11.08 -12.23 13.13
N TRP A 206 -11.05 -12.01 14.42
CA TRP A 206 -10.76 -10.70 15.05
C TRP A 206 -9.25 -10.35 15.02
N ALA A 207 -8.39 -11.32 14.79
CA ALA A 207 -6.95 -11.15 14.60
C ALA A 207 -6.58 -11.03 13.11
N PHE A 208 -5.49 -10.35 12.87
CA PHE A 208 -4.86 -10.22 11.55
C PHE A 208 -4.13 -11.50 11.21
#